data_5817c93d7a9b228556b9efaaa0681a81
#
_entry.id   5817c93d7a9b228556b9efaaa0681a81
#
_cell.length_a   1.000
_cell.length_b   1.000
_cell.length_c   1.000
_cell.angle_alpha   90.00
_cell.angle_beta   90.00
_cell.angle_gamma   90.00
#
_symmetry.space_group_name_H-M   'P 1'
#
loop_
_entity.id
_entity.type
_entity.pdbx_description
1 polymer ?
#
loop_
_entity_poly.entity_id
_entity_poly.type
_entity_poly.pdbx_seq_one_letter_code
_entity_poly.pdbx_strand_id
1 'polypeptide(L)'
;MIRNESEYQEAVRRQREERERLEQHRARLAESGLSPEEVVRALDPLKSFHLQLDEEIQSYERLRRGELDELVNLHGLGHTLIALRIALGLTQRELAERLSIHESQVSRDERNEYHGITVERAARVLDAMGVQLRSHFVEPVLPPRAAAE
;
A
#
# COMPACT_ATOMS: atom_id res chain seq x y z
N MET A 1 -4.57 1.36 -2.92
CA MET A 1 -3.60 1.62 -1.83
C MET A 1 -3.62 3.09 -1.43
N ILE A 2 -3.71 3.38 -0.16
CA ILE A 2 -3.64 4.73 0.43
C ILE A 2 -2.17 5.18 0.47
N ARG A 3 -1.88 6.42 0.01
CA ARG A 3 -0.51 6.94 -0.19
C ARG A 3 -0.20 8.18 0.64
N ASN A 4 -1.20 8.88 1.12
CA ASN A 4 -1.02 10.11 1.89
C ASN A 4 -2.10 10.28 2.94
N GLU A 5 -1.88 11.22 3.85
CA GLU A 5 -2.78 11.48 4.98
C GLU A 5 -4.19 11.91 4.53
N SER A 6 -4.31 12.66 3.43
CA SER A 6 -5.62 13.07 2.91
C SER A 6 -6.44 11.88 2.43
N GLU A 7 -5.82 10.96 1.68
CA GLU A 7 -6.46 9.71 1.23
C GLU A 7 -6.83 8.83 2.44
N TYR A 8 -5.99 8.78 3.47
CA TYR A 8 -6.24 8.04 4.70
C TYR A 8 -7.46 8.59 5.45
N GLN A 9 -7.52 9.90 5.67
CA GLN A 9 -8.65 10.53 6.36
C GLN A 9 -9.97 10.34 5.59
N GLU A 10 -9.92 10.42 4.26
CA GLU A 10 -11.07 10.12 3.40
C GLU A 10 -11.52 8.66 3.53
N ALA A 11 -10.58 7.70 3.53
CA ALA A 11 -10.87 6.29 3.68
C ALA A 11 -11.50 5.98 5.05
N VAL A 12 -10.96 6.55 6.14
CA VAL A 12 -11.50 6.39 7.49
C VAL A 12 -12.92 6.97 7.60
N ARG A 13 -13.16 8.14 6.99
CA ARG A 13 -14.49 8.73 6.94
C ARG A 13 -15.48 7.82 6.21
N ARG A 14 -15.11 7.34 5.03
CA ARG A 14 -15.95 6.40 4.25
C ARG A 14 -16.22 5.11 5.00
N GLN A 15 -15.23 4.54 5.66
CA GLN A 15 -15.38 3.35 6.48
C GLN A 15 -16.47 3.53 7.56
N ARG A 16 -16.46 4.69 8.23
CA ARG A 16 -17.49 5.02 9.25
C ARG A 16 -18.88 5.12 8.63
N GLU A 17 -19.01 5.86 7.54
CA GLU A 17 -20.29 6.02 6.83
C GLU A 17 -20.83 4.68 6.31
N GLU A 18 -19.96 3.84 5.76
CA GLU A 18 -20.36 2.51 5.28
C GLU A 18 -20.78 1.58 6.42
N ARG A 19 -20.09 1.63 7.56
CA ARG A 19 -20.49 0.87 8.77
C ARG A 19 -21.86 1.28 9.25
N GLU A 20 -22.14 2.57 9.33
CA GLU A 20 -23.45 3.09 9.72
C GLU A 20 -24.56 2.64 8.75
N ARG A 21 -24.28 2.68 7.44
CA ARG A 21 -25.23 2.21 6.41
C ARG A 21 -25.50 0.71 6.53
N LEU A 22 -24.46 -0.10 6.79
CA LEU A 22 -24.60 -1.53 6.99
C LEU A 22 -25.50 -1.85 8.20
N GLU A 23 -25.29 -1.17 9.31
CA GLU A 23 -26.13 -1.35 10.51
C GLU A 23 -27.58 -0.92 10.27
N GLN A 24 -27.82 0.21 9.60
CA GLN A 24 -29.15 0.65 9.23
C GLN A 24 -29.84 -0.34 8.28
N HIS A 25 -29.09 -0.87 7.30
CA HIS A 25 -29.63 -1.82 6.35
C HIS A 25 -29.95 -3.16 7.02
N ARG A 26 -29.09 -3.62 7.92
CA ARG A 26 -29.32 -4.79 8.75
C ARG A 26 -30.59 -4.66 9.59
N ALA A 27 -30.78 -3.51 10.26
CA ALA A 27 -31.97 -3.25 11.04
C ALA A 27 -33.26 -3.31 10.21
N ARG A 28 -33.26 -2.66 9.02
CA ARG A 28 -34.43 -2.70 8.10
C ARG A 28 -34.76 -4.12 7.62
N LEU A 29 -33.73 -4.92 7.29
CA LEU A 29 -33.93 -6.30 6.86
C LEU A 29 -34.51 -7.17 7.99
N ALA A 30 -34.02 -6.96 9.22
CA ALA A 30 -34.57 -7.65 10.39
C ALA A 30 -36.05 -7.28 10.65
N GLU A 31 -36.41 -6.00 10.50
CA GLU A 31 -37.79 -5.52 10.64
C GLU A 31 -38.72 -6.05 9.54
N SER A 32 -38.20 -6.39 8.36
CA SER A 32 -38.98 -6.94 7.26
C SER A 32 -39.34 -8.41 7.42
N GLY A 33 -38.99 -9.04 8.55
CA GLY A 33 -39.36 -10.42 8.88
C GLY A 33 -38.46 -11.49 8.27
N LEU A 34 -37.30 -11.10 7.72
CA LEU A 34 -36.30 -12.05 7.24
C LEU A 34 -35.62 -12.79 8.40
N SER A 35 -35.30 -14.05 8.18
CA SER A 35 -34.53 -14.83 9.14
C SER A 35 -33.09 -14.28 9.27
N PRO A 36 -32.39 -14.51 10.38
CA PRO A 36 -31.03 -14.09 10.58
C PRO A 36 -30.08 -14.55 9.45
N GLU A 37 -30.30 -15.74 8.89
CA GLU A 37 -29.52 -16.29 7.79
C GLU A 37 -29.76 -15.55 6.47
N GLU A 38 -30.98 -15.16 6.18
CA GLU A 38 -31.35 -14.38 5.01
C GLU A 38 -30.77 -12.96 5.09
N VAL A 39 -30.81 -12.35 6.28
CA VAL A 39 -30.18 -11.04 6.53
C VAL A 39 -28.67 -11.11 6.27
N VAL A 40 -27.98 -12.14 6.75
CA VAL A 40 -26.55 -12.32 6.50
C VAL A 40 -26.25 -12.42 5.00
N ARG A 41 -26.99 -13.27 4.26
CA ARG A 41 -26.81 -13.42 2.80
C ARG A 41 -27.06 -12.12 2.03
N ALA A 42 -28.07 -11.36 2.44
CA ALA A 42 -28.39 -10.08 1.79
C ALA A 42 -27.28 -9.01 2.01
N LEU A 43 -26.55 -9.10 3.12
CA LEU A 43 -25.48 -8.17 3.47
C LEU A 43 -24.08 -8.57 2.94
N ASP A 44 -23.89 -9.82 2.51
CA ASP A 44 -22.57 -10.33 2.08
C ASP A 44 -21.89 -9.50 0.98
N PRO A 45 -22.60 -9.03 -0.08
CA PRO A 45 -21.96 -8.17 -1.08
C PRO A 45 -21.47 -6.84 -0.51
N LEU A 46 -22.22 -6.24 0.42
CA LEU A 46 -21.86 -4.97 1.05
C LEU A 46 -20.69 -5.12 2.01
N LYS A 47 -20.58 -6.26 2.70
CA LYS A 47 -19.45 -6.57 3.58
C LYS A 47 -18.12 -6.68 2.82
N SER A 48 -18.14 -7.20 1.60
CA SER A 48 -16.93 -7.35 0.80
C SER A 48 -16.25 -6.02 0.51
N PHE A 49 -17.00 -4.97 0.18
CA PHE A 49 -16.47 -3.62 0.00
C PHE A 49 -15.92 -3.03 1.30
N HIS A 50 -16.61 -3.27 2.40
CA HIS A 50 -16.17 -2.80 3.71
C HIS A 50 -14.84 -3.45 4.12
N LEU A 51 -14.69 -4.76 3.92
CA LEU A 51 -13.46 -5.50 4.20
C LEU A 51 -12.26 -5.00 3.37
N GLN A 52 -12.48 -4.71 2.09
CA GLN A 52 -11.42 -4.17 1.23
C GLN A 52 -10.93 -2.81 1.74
N LEU A 53 -11.85 -1.93 2.14
CA LEU A 53 -11.50 -0.62 2.69
C LEU A 53 -10.76 -0.75 4.03
N ASP A 54 -11.18 -1.68 4.88
CA ASP A 54 -10.50 -1.99 6.14
C ASP A 54 -9.07 -2.48 5.90
N GLU A 55 -8.85 -3.36 4.93
CA GLU A 55 -7.53 -3.86 4.55
C GLU A 55 -6.61 -2.73 4.05
N GLU A 56 -7.13 -1.80 3.24
CA GLU A 56 -6.34 -0.65 2.77
C GLU A 56 -5.94 0.28 3.91
N ILE A 57 -6.85 0.56 4.84
CA ILE A 57 -6.59 1.38 6.04
C ILE A 57 -5.52 0.72 6.90
N GLN A 58 -5.69 -0.57 7.23
CA GLN A 58 -4.74 -1.33 8.05
C GLN A 58 -3.36 -1.42 7.37
N SER A 59 -3.32 -1.59 6.05
CA SER A 59 -2.08 -1.60 5.29
C SER A 59 -1.33 -0.28 5.44
N TYR A 60 -2.01 0.86 5.26
CA TYR A 60 -1.39 2.17 5.43
C TYR A 60 -0.90 2.39 6.87
N GLU A 61 -1.66 1.98 7.87
CA GLU A 61 -1.27 2.09 9.27
C GLU A 61 -0.02 1.24 9.60
N ARG A 62 0.09 0.02 9.03
CA ARG A 62 1.31 -0.81 9.15
C ARG A 62 2.52 -0.10 8.57
N LEU A 63 2.38 0.49 7.37
CA LEU A 63 3.47 1.26 6.75
C LEU A 63 3.89 2.44 7.62
N ARG A 64 2.94 3.16 8.20
CA ARG A 64 3.25 4.26 9.14
C ARG A 64 4.00 3.80 10.38
N ARG A 65 3.82 2.57 10.82
CA ARG A 65 4.61 1.97 11.91
C ARG A 65 5.97 1.42 11.47
N GLY A 66 6.30 1.53 10.18
CA GLY A 66 7.56 1.01 9.64
C GLY A 66 7.55 -0.50 9.39
N GLU A 67 6.39 -1.13 9.35
CA GLU A 67 6.24 -2.55 9.03
C GLU A 67 6.28 -2.71 7.49
N LEU A 68 7.47 -3.02 6.97
CA LEU A 68 7.75 -3.17 5.55
C LEU A 68 7.90 -4.64 5.18
N ASP A 69 7.42 -5.00 3.99
CA ASP A 69 7.62 -6.34 3.44
C ASP A 69 9.05 -6.50 2.90
N GLU A 70 9.52 -7.74 2.83
CA GLU A 70 10.82 -8.07 2.26
C GLU A 70 10.82 -7.84 0.74
N LEU A 71 11.91 -7.25 0.23
CA LEU A 71 12.10 -7.02 -1.20
C LEU A 71 12.93 -8.17 -1.82
N VAL A 72 12.26 -9.06 -2.53
CA VAL A 72 12.89 -10.21 -3.19
C VAL A 72 13.10 -9.91 -4.68
N ASN A 73 14.35 -9.99 -5.16
CA ASN A 73 14.73 -9.80 -6.56
C ASN A 73 14.19 -8.47 -7.17
N LEU A 74 14.07 -7.42 -6.35
CA LEU A 74 13.50 -6.11 -6.71
C LEU A 74 12.02 -6.16 -7.16
N HIS A 75 11.32 -7.29 -6.97
CA HIS A 75 9.89 -7.35 -7.21
C HIS A 75 9.15 -6.45 -6.23
N GLY A 76 8.30 -5.58 -6.75
CA GLY A 76 7.57 -4.62 -5.91
C GLY A 76 8.41 -3.41 -5.47
N LEU A 77 9.57 -3.14 -6.10
CA LEU A 77 10.42 -2.00 -5.75
C LEU A 77 9.64 -0.68 -5.70
N GLY A 78 8.74 -0.44 -6.64
CA GLY A 78 7.93 0.78 -6.64
C GLY A 78 7.04 0.89 -5.41
N HIS A 79 6.39 -0.20 -5.03
CA HIS A 79 5.62 -0.27 -3.79
C HIS A 79 6.49 -0.02 -2.55
N THR A 80 7.70 -0.62 -2.53
CA THR A 80 8.68 -0.43 -1.45
C THR A 80 9.10 1.04 -1.32
N LEU A 81 9.33 1.75 -2.43
CA LEU A 81 9.67 3.18 -2.39
C LEU A 81 8.55 4.02 -1.77
N ILE A 82 7.29 3.75 -2.13
CA ILE A 82 6.13 4.42 -1.53
C ILE A 82 6.04 4.09 -0.03
N ALA A 83 6.18 2.82 0.31
CA ALA A 83 6.12 2.33 1.68
C ALA A 83 7.19 2.97 2.57
N LEU A 84 8.43 3.08 2.08
CA LEU A 84 9.54 3.76 2.77
C LEU A 84 9.24 5.25 3.02
N ARG A 85 8.71 5.96 2.01
CA ARG A 85 8.32 7.36 2.20
C ARG A 85 7.27 7.52 3.30
N ILE A 86 6.25 6.66 3.30
CA ILE A 86 5.18 6.68 4.33
C ILE A 86 5.75 6.35 5.70
N ALA A 87 6.58 5.30 5.81
CA ALA A 87 7.23 4.89 7.06
C ALA A 87 8.12 5.99 7.66
N LEU A 88 8.80 6.76 6.80
CA LEU A 88 9.62 7.90 7.21
C LEU A 88 8.80 9.17 7.54
N GLY A 89 7.48 9.12 7.37
CA GLY A 89 6.60 10.26 7.59
C GLY A 89 6.78 11.40 6.57
N LEU A 90 7.41 11.13 5.42
CA LEU A 90 7.63 12.14 4.38
C LEU A 90 6.38 12.32 3.53
N THR A 91 5.99 13.57 3.30
CA THR A 91 4.97 13.91 2.32
C THR A 91 5.54 13.78 0.89
N GLN A 92 4.64 13.66 -0.10
CA GLN A 92 5.04 13.69 -1.51
C GLN A 92 5.77 14.99 -1.87
N ARG A 93 5.34 16.10 -1.28
CA ARG A 93 5.95 17.40 -1.44
C ARG A 93 7.39 17.44 -0.90
N GLU A 94 7.62 16.99 0.31
CA GLU A 94 8.96 16.95 0.91
C GLU A 94 9.92 16.04 0.11
N LEU A 95 9.44 14.90 -0.38
CA LEU A 95 10.24 14.05 -1.27
C LEU A 95 10.55 14.77 -2.59
N ALA A 96 9.59 15.46 -3.19
CA ALA A 96 9.79 16.22 -4.42
C ALA A 96 10.81 17.34 -4.24
N GLU A 97 10.76 18.07 -3.13
CA GLU A 97 11.73 19.11 -2.77
C GLU A 97 13.16 18.52 -2.66
N ARG A 98 13.33 17.38 -2.00
CA ARG A 98 14.62 16.67 -1.90
C ARG A 98 15.15 16.18 -3.25
N LEU A 99 14.25 15.78 -4.15
CA LEU A 99 14.57 15.35 -5.50
C LEU A 99 14.77 16.52 -6.48
N SER A 100 14.50 17.77 -6.06
CA SER A 100 14.47 18.96 -6.90
C SER A 100 13.55 18.84 -8.12
N ILE A 101 12.35 18.25 -7.90
CA ILE A 101 11.30 18.09 -8.91
C ILE A 101 9.98 18.64 -8.38
N HIS A 102 8.97 18.72 -9.26
CA HIS A 102 7.64 19.17 -8.84
C HIS A 102 6.87 18.04 -8.15
N GLU A 103 6.10 18.38 -7.11
CA GLU A 103 5.28 17.44 -6.32
C GLU A 103 4.37 16.58 -7.19
N SER A 104 3.75 17.17 -8.23
CA SER A 104 2.89 16.45 -9.17
C SER A 104 3.60 15.29 -9.88
N GLN A 105 4.93 15.33 -9.99
CA GLN A 105 5.69 14.24 -10.58
C GLN A 105 5.81 13.07 -9.60
N VAL A 106 6.11 13.34 -8.34
CA VAL A 106 6.11 12.28 -7.29
C VAL A 106 4.72 11.66 -7.19
N SER A 107 3.67 12.50 -7.14
CA SER A 107 2.28 12.01 -7.06
C SER A 107 1.92 11.12 -8.26
N ARG A 108 2.36 11.47 -9.46
CA ARG A 108 2.14 10.66 -10.67
C ARG A 108 2.91 9.35 -10.64
N ASP A 109 4.18 9.40 -10.26
CA ASP A 109 5.05 8.23 -10.17
C ASP A 109 4.48 7.23 -9.14
N GLU A 110 4.07 7.71 -7.98
CA GLU A 110 3.46 6.87 -6.95
C GLU A 110 2.07 6.33 -7.36
N ARG A 111 1.26 7.11 -8.08
CA ARG A 111 -0.02 6.64 -8.60
C ARG A 111 0.17 5.50 -9.59
N ASN A 112 1.26 5.53 -10.34
CA ASN A 112 1.66 4.48 -11.27
C ASN A 112 2.58 3.44 -10.62
N GLU A 113 2.70 3.43 -9.29
CA GLU A 113 3.54 2.51 -8.52
C GLU A 113 4.98 2.44 -9.04
N TYR A 114 5.50 3.57 -9.52
CA TYR A 114 6.82 3.66 -10.16
C TYR A 114 7.04 2.64 -11.30
N HIS A 115 6.00 2.24 -12.01
CA HIS A 115 6.09 1.27 -13.08
C HIS A 115 7.15 1.67 -14.11
N GLY A 116 8.05 0.74 -14.43
CA GLY A 116 9.15 0.99 -15.36
C GLY A 116 10.25 1.90 -14.83
N ILE A 117 10.33 2.12 -13.51
CA ILE A 117 11.41 2.90 -12.92
C ILE A 117 12.79 2.28 -13.23
N THR A 118 13.75 3.09 -13.61
CA THR A 118 15.14 2.63 -13.75
C THR A 118 15.82 2.50 -12.39
N VAL A 119 16.85 1.65 -12.31
CA VAL A 119 17.63 1.46 -11.09
C VAL A 119 18.26 2.78 -10.62
N GLU A 120 18.76 3.58 -11.56
CA GLU A 120 19.36 4.89 -11.26
C GLU A 120 18.35 5.88 -10.69
N ARG A 121 17.11 5.84 -11.17
CA ARG A 121 16.04 6.68 -10.62
C ARG A 121 15.62 6.20 -9.25
N ALA A 122 15.49 4.88 -9.05
CA ALA A 122 15.18 4.30 -7.75
C ALA A 122 16.26 4.63 -6.71
N ALA A 123 17.54 4.53 -7.09
CA ALA A 123 18.65 4.90 -6.23
C ALA A 123 18.55 6.38 -5.80
N ARG A 124 18.28 7.30 -6.73
CA ARG A 124 18.08 8.73 -6.38
C ARG A 124 16.92 8.95 -5.42
N VAL A 125 15.83 8.20 -5.57
CA VAL A 125 14.69 8.29 -4.63
C VAL A 125 15.08 7.79 -3.24
N LEU A 126 15.80 6.67 -3.16
CA LEU A 126 16.33 6.15 -1.90
C LEU A 126 17.30 7.13 -1.23
N ASP A 127 18.24 7.70 -2.01
CA ASP A 127 19.19 8.71 -1.52
C ASP A 127 18.46 9.94 -0.97
N ALA A 128 17.44 10.43 -1.68
CA ALA A 128 16.64 11.57 -1.24
C ALA A 128 15.86 11.28 0.07
N MET A 129 15.49 10.03 0.31
CA MET A 129 14.89 9.59 1.56
C MET A 129 15.92 9.31 2.67
N GLY A 130 17.22 9.27 2.34
CA GLY A 130 18.27 8.89 3.28
C GLY A 130 18.32 7.40 3.60
N VAL A 131 17.81 6.57 2.70
CA VAL A 131 17.70 5.12 2.86
C VAL A 131 18.80 4.40 2.08
N GLN A 132 19.47 3.45 2.71
CA GLN A 132 20.44 2.57 2.05
C GLN A 132 19.82 1.19 1.83
N LEU A 133 19.71 0.80 0.56
CA LEU A 133 19.34 -0.56 0.17
C LEU A 133 20.62 -1.36 -0.11
N ARG A 134 20.81 -2.47 0.62
CA ARG A 134 21.88 -3.43 0.35
C ARG A 134 21.27 -4.73 -0.13
N SER A 135 21.76 -5.26 -1.24
CA SER A 135 21.32 -6.54 -1.77
C SER A 135 22.50 -7.53 -1.83
N HIS A 136 22.23 -8.77 -1.55
CA HIS A 136 23.20 -9.86 -1.66
C HIS A 136 22.48 -11.11 -2.21
N PHE A 137 23.25 -11.96 -2.84
CA PHE A 137 22.73 -13.23 -3.32
C PHE A 137 22.67 -14.21 -2.15
N VAL A 138 21.51 -14.82 -1.95
CA VAL A 138 21.27 -15.76 -0.84
C VAL A 138 21.88 -17.13 -1.13
N GLU A 139 21.89 -17.51 -2.41
CA GLU A 139 22.46 -18.79 -2.87
C GLU A 139 23.38 -18.56 -4.08
N PRO A 140 24.38 -19.47 -4.31
CA PRO A 140 25.23 -19.36 -5.48
C PRO A 140 24.38 -19.55 -6.76
N VAL A 141 24.40 -18.55 -7.62
CA VAL A 141 23.61 -18.51 -8.86
C VAL A 141 24.18 -19.42 -9.94
N LEU A 142 25.43 -19.87 -9.79
CA LEU A 142 26.10 -20.71 -10.76
C LEU A 142 26.45 -22.06 -10.14
N PRO A 143 26.21 -23.17 -10.88
CA PRO A 143 26.77 -24.45 -10.48
C PRO A 143 28.32 -24.32 -10.43
N PRO A 144 28.98 -25.02 -9.52
CA PRO A 144 30.44 -25.04 -9.52
C PRO A 144 30.92 -25.39 -10.92
N ARG A 145 31.82 -24.57 -11.48
CA ARG A 145 32.50 -24.90 -12.76
C ARG A 145 33.07 -26.33 -12.58
N ALA A 146 32.62 -27.24 -13.44
CA ALA A 146 33.30 -28.53 -13.55
C ALA A 146 34.78 -28.23 -13.77
N ALA A 147 35.61 -28.75 -12.87
CA ALA A 147 37.04 -28.64 -13.03
C ALA A 147 37.39 -29.23 -14.40
N ALA A 148 37.92 -28.40 -15.27
CA ALA A 148 38.44 -28.84 -16.55
C ALA A 148 39.65 -29.74 -16.21
N GLU A 149 39.47 -31.08 -16.44
CA GLU A 149 40.57 -32.03 -16.47
C GLU A 149 41.52 -31.73 -17.65
#